data_9ad2c5764749c425098c5a4f8368a278
#
_entry.id   9ad2c5764749c425098c5a4f8368a278
#
_cell.length_a   1.000
_cell.length_b   1.000
_cell.length_c   1.000
_cell.angle_alpha   90.00
_cell.angle_beta   90.00
_cell.angle_gamma   90.00
#
_symmetry.space_group_name_H-M   'P 1'
#
loop_
_entity.id
_entity.type
_entity.pdbx_description
1 polymer ?
#
loop_
_entity_poly.entity_id
_entity_poly.type
_entity_poly.pdbx_seq_one_letter_code
_entity_poly.pdbx_strand_id
1 'polypeptide(L)'
;QISSKSKINLTEKVEEIKCFPIFVSKKIQIPEQKNIFFTGDAFYSFPPSFAQGASQSIEAANELYNNLKNNSSNYYKSRILKTKQISSRSSFNHFAFHLSNPLNIFFRDIFLKYLSKNKNFLENYLGKIYNY
;
A
#
# COMPACT_ATOMS: atom_id res chain seq x y z
N GLN A 1 -0.85 -20.35 -11.11
CA GLN A 1 -1.54 -21.63 -10.88
C GLN A 1 -2.68 -21.40 -9.90
N ILE A 2 -3.91 -21.30 -10.39
CA ILE A 2 -5.10 -21.26 -9.54
C ILE A 2 -5.32 -22.70 -9.06
N SER A 3 -5.24 -22.89 -7.75
CA SER A 3 -5.24 -24.19 -7.09
C SER A 3 -6.45 -25.05 -7.47
N SER A 4 -6.21 -26.31 -7.82
CA SER A 4 -7.19 -27.35 -8.11
C SER A 4 -8.06 -27.79 -6.92
N LYS A 5 -8.01 -27.11 -5.79
CA LYS A 5 -8.76 -27.45 -4.57
C LYS A 5 -10.08 -26.71 -4.37
N SER A 6 -10.42 -25.73 -5.19
CA SER A 6 -11.74 -25.11 -5.10
C SER A 6 -12.75 -25.91 -5.94
N LYS A 7 -13.87 -26.29 -5.33
CA LYS A 7 -15.02 -26.91 -6.02
C LYS A 7 -15.67 -26.00 -7.10
N ILE A 8 -15.17 -24.78 -7.26
CA ILE A 8 -15.61 -23.79 -8.24
C ILE A 8 -14.49 -23.66 -9.26
N ASN A 9 -14.72 -24.14 -10.47
CA ASN A 9 -13.85 -23.91 -11.60
C ASN A 9 -14.04 -22.46 -12.08
N LEU A 10 -13.25 -21.54 -11.51
CA LEU A 10 -13.34 -20.11 -11.83
C LEU A 10 -13.00 -19.83 -13.30
N THR A 11 -12.18 -20.68 -13.92
CA THR A 11 -11.77 -20.48 -15.33
C THR A 11 -12.90 -20.69 -16.32
N GLU A 12 -13.90 -21.50 -15.98
CA GLU A 12 -15.08 -21.72 -16.82
C GLU A 12 -16.07 -20.54 -16.82
N LYS A 13 -15.96 -19.65 -15.82
CA LYS A 13 -16.84 -18.49 -15.65
C LYS A 13 -16.21 -17.18 -16.09
N VAL A 14 -14.96 -17.20 -16.54
CA VAL A 14 -14.23 -16.00 -16.97
C VAL A 14 -14.11 -16.04 -18.49
N GLU A 15 -14.87 -15.17 -19.16
CA GLU A 15 -14.87 -15.09 -20.63
C GLU A 15 -13.56 -14.54 -21.18
N GLU A 16 -12.92 -13.60 -20.46
CA GLU A 16 -11.66 -12.98 -20.89
C GLU A 16 -10.78 -12.65 -19.69
N ILE A 17 -9.53 -13.12 -19.71
CA ILE A 17 -8.51 -12.76 -18.70
C ILE A 17 -7.57 -11.73 -19.31
N LYS A 18 -7.59 -10.49 -18.79
CA LYS A 18 -6.68 -9.42 -19.16
C LYS A 18 -5.57 -9.25 -18.13
N CYS A 19 -4.33 -9.15 -18.59
CA CYS A 19 -3.19 -8.81 -17.74
C CYS A 19 -2.84 -7.33 -17.93
N PHE A 20 -2.82 -6.59 -16.83
CA PHE A 20 -2.41 -5.19 -16.80
C PHE A 20 -1.09 -5.04 -16.06
N PRO A 21 -0.08 -4.36 -16.62
CA PRO A 21 1.15 -4.08 -15.92
C PRO A 21 0.88 -3.11 -14.75
N ILE A 22 1.49 -3.39 -13.61
CA ILE A 22 1.43 -2.51 -12.43
C ILE A 22 2.75 -1.76 -12.34
N PHE A 23 2.66 -0.42 -12.39
CA PHE A 23 3.81 0.46 -12.24
C PHE A 23 3.86 1.00 -10.81
N VAL A 24 5.02 0.90 -10.18
CA VAL A 24 5.26 1.40 -8.82
C VAL A 24 6.42 2.39 -8.83
N SER A 25 6.34 3.41 -7.97
CA SER A 25 7.40 4.40 -7.86
C SER A 25 8.63 3.84 -7.14
N LYS A 26 9.81 4.07 -7.71
CA LYS A 26 11.10 3.78 -7.06
C LYS A 26 11.54 4.90 -6.13
N LYS A 27 11.09 6.14 -6.40
CA LYS A 27 11.43 7.34 -5.63
C LYS A 27 10.23 8.28 -5.54
N ILE A 28 10.22 9.09 -4.50
CA ILE A 28 9.23 10.15 -4.31
C ILE A 28 9.48 11.25 -5.35
N GLN A 29 8.40 11.73 -5.96
CA GLN A 29 8.42 12.82 -6.93
C GLN A 29 8.04 14.13 -6.24
N ILE A 30 8.91 15.14 -6.34
CA ILE A 30 8.65 16.50 -5.85
C ILE A 30 8.91 17.45 -7.01
N PRO A 31 7.95 18.33 -7.35
CA PRO A 31 8.14 19.31 -8.41
C PRO A 31 9.19 20.37 -7.99
N GLU A 32 9.91 20.89 -8.96
CA GLU A 32 10.87 21.97 -8.73
C GLU A 32 10.16 23.32 -8.53
N GLN A 33 9.00 23.50 -9.17
CA GLN A 33 8.21 24.71 -9.07
C GLN A 33 7.44 24.76 -7.74
N LYS A 34 7.54 25.89 -7.04
CA LYS A 34 6.92 26.09 -5.72
C LYS A 34 5.38 26.13 -5.74
N ASN A 35 4.79 26.41 -6.90
CA ASN A 35 3.33 26.52 -7.08
C ASN A 35 2.68 25.24 -7.64
N ILE A 36 3.45 24.19 -7.84
CA ILE A 36 2.96 22.89 -8.30
C ILE A 36 3.05 21.88 -7.14
N PHE A 37 2.00 21.12 -6.94
CA PHE A 37 1.95 20.09 -5.90
C PHE A 37 1.58 18.74 -6.49
N PHE A 38 2.38 17.72 -6.22
CA PHE A 38 2.07 16.34 -6.57
C PHE A 38 1.33 15.66 -5.42
N THR A 39 0.25 14.95 -5.76
CA THR A 39 -0.55 14.15 -4.82
C THR A 39 -0.81 12.76 -5.42
N GLY A 40 -1.22 11.81 -4.59
CA GLY A 40 -1.54 10.46 -5.05
C GLY A 40 -0.39 9.79 -5.80
N ASP A 41 -0.70 9.11 -6.88
CA ASP A 41 0.26 8.36 -7.69
C ASP A 41 1.29 9.26 -8.39
N ALA A 42 0.95 10.52 -8.66
CA ALA A 42 1.91 11.50 -9.18
C ALA A 42 3.04 11.81 -8.18
N PHE A 43 2.76 11.74 -6.87
CA PHE A 43 3.75 11.87 -5.82
C PHE A 43 4.47 10.55 -5.57
N TYR A 44 3.71 9.47 -5.40
CA TYR A 44 4.22 8.13 -5.19
C TYR A 44 3.17 7.05 -5.45
N SER A 45 3.42 6.17 -6.42
CA SER A 45 2.56 5.03 -6.72
C SER A 45 2.99 3.82 -5.89
N PHE A 46 2.07 3.31 -5.05
CA PHE A 46 2.31 2.18 -4.15
C PHE A 46 2.07 0.83 -4.85
N PRO A 47 2.78 -0.24 -4.42
CA PRO A 47 2.35 -1.59 -4.74
C PRO A 47 0.92 -1.84 -4.22
N PRO A 48 0.05 -2.55 -4.96
CA PRO A 48 -1.34 -2.75 -4.55
C PRO A 48 -1.52 -3.68 -3.35
N SER A 49 -0.46 -4.36 -2.93
CA SER A 49 -0.46 -5.38 -1.86
C SER A 49 -0.95 -4.90 -0.49
N PHE A 50 -1.11 -3.59 -0.30
CA PHE A 50 -1.59 -3.00 0.93
C PHE A 50 -2.87 -2.17 0.74
N ALA A 51 -3.41 -2.13 -0.48
CA ALA A 51 -4.66 -1.43 -0.86
C ALA A 51 -4.74 0.04 -0.39
N GLN A 52 -3.60 0.76 -0.31
CA GLN A 52 -3.52 2.11 0.26
C GLN A 52 -3.56 3.24 -0.78
N GLY A 53 -3.45 2.95 -2.08
CA GLY A 53 -3.33 3.98 -3.11
C GLY A 53 -4.43 5.04 -3.05
N ALA A 54 -5.69 4.63 -3.08
CA ALA A 54 -6.83 5.55 -3.06
C ALA A 54 -6.95 6.33 -1.74
N SER A 55 -6.85 5.66 -0.59
CA SER A 55 -6.92 6.31 0.72
C SER A 55 -5.80 7.33 0.92
N GLN A 56 -4.59 7.02 0.45
CA GLN A 56 -3.45 7.93 0.52
C GLN A 56 -3.61 9.14 -0.42
N SER A 57 -4.28 8.98 -1.55
CA SER A 57 -4.58 10.09 -2.46
C SER A 57 -5.57 11.07 -1.82
N ILE A 58 -6.65 10.56 -1.20
CA ILE A 58 -7.66 11.37 -0.50
C ILE A 58 -7.02 12.10 0.69
N GLU A 59 -6.24 11.40 1.48
CA GLU A 59 -5.54 11.97 2.62
C GLU A 59 -4.54 13.05 2.21
N ALA A 60 -3.77 12.82 1.14
CA ALA A 60 -2.84 13.79 0.61
C ALA A 60 -3.53 15.06 0.12
N ALA A 61 -4.70 14.95 -0.50
CA ALA A 61 -5.49 16.09 -0.94
C ALA A 61 -5.98 16.91 0.26
N ASN A 62 -6.49 16.27 1.31
CA ASN A 62 -6.91 16.95 2.53
C ASN A 62 -5.73 17.64 3.24
N GLU A 63 -4.60 16.97 3.34
CA GLU A 63 -3.38 17.51 3.95
C GLU A 63 -2.84 18.70 3.16
N LEU A 64 -2.84 18.65 1.83
CA LEU A 64 -2.49 19.77 0.97
C LEU A 64 -3.42 20.95 1.16
N TYR A 65 -4.74 20.72 1.17
CA TYR A 65 -5.73 21.76 1.41
C TYR A 65 -5.47 22.49 2.74
N ASN A 66 -5.26 21.73 3.84
CA ASN A 66 -4.99 22.32 5.15
C ASN A 66 -3.67 23.09 5.20
N ASN A 67 -2.63 22.59 4.52
CA ASN A 67 -1.35 23.30 4.42
C ASN A 67 -1.49 24.63 3.66
N LEU A 68 -2.20 24.65 2.55
CA LEU A 68 -2.45 25.87 1.77
C LEU A 68 -3.29 26.87 2.56
N LYS A 69 -4.37 26.41 3.21
CA LYS A 69 -5.24 27.25 4.04
C LYS A 69 -4.48 27.92 5.19
N ASN A 70 -3.54 27.22 5.79
CA ASN A 70 -2.78 27.69 6.96
C ASN A 70 -1.43 28.32 6.58
N ASN A 71 -1.15 28.54 5.29
CA ASN A 71 0.14 29.03 4.78
C ASN A 71 1.34 28.21 5.31
N SER A 72 1.15 26.90 5.50
CA SER A 72 2.19 26.00 6.00
C SER A 72 3.01 25.42 4.83
N SER A 73 4.31 25.26 5.03
CA SER A 73 5.22 24.65 4.05
C SER A 73 5.55 23.16 4.35
N ASN A 74 4.83 22.55 5.26
CA ASN A 74 5.17 21.21 5.79
C ASN A 74 4.61 20.04 4.99
N TYR A 75 3.80 20.27 3.94
CA TYR A 75 3.12 19.22 3.18
C TYR A 75 4.07 18.08 2.76
N TYR A 76 5.12 18.40 2.02
CA TYR A 76 6.04 17.36 1.54
C TYR A 76 6.79 16.64 2.66
N LYS A 77 7.16 17.34 3.72
CA LYS A 77 7.85 16.74 4.87
C LYS A 77 7.00 15.67 5.54
N SER A 78 5.73 15.97 5.81
CA SER A 78 4.75 15.05 6.38
C SER A 78 4.50 13.87 5.43
N ARG A 79 4.21 14.15 4.15
CA ARG A 79 3.93 13.13 3.15
C ARG A 79 5.09 12.17 2.91
N ILE A 80 6.33 12.64 2.90
CA ILE A 80 7.53 11.79 2.74
C ILE A 80 7.60 10.74 3.85
N LEU A 81 7.41 11.14 5.10
CA LEU A 81 7.47 10.22 6.24
C LEU A 81 6.39 9.15 6.14
N LYS A 82 5.14 9.57 5.87
CA LYS A 82 4.01 8.65 5.75
C LYS A 82 4.15 7.70 4.55
N THR A 83 4.56 8.23 3.41
CA THR A 83 4.83 7.43 2.20
C THR A 83 5.88 6.35 2.44
N LYS A 84 6.98 6.67 3.12
CA LYS A 84 8.02 5.69 3.46
C LYS A 84 7.47 4.57 4.35
N GLN A 85 6.66 4.89 5.35
CA GLN A 85 6.05 3.88 6.22
C GLN A 85 5.11 2.94 5.46
N ILE A 86 4.23 3.50 4.63
CA ILE A 86 3.26 2.72 3.85
C ILE A 86 3.96 1.89 2.78
N SER A 87 4.94 2.46 2.07
CA SER A 87 5.73 1.76 1.06
C SER A 87 6.47 0.55 1.65
N SER A 88 7.08 0.70 2.82
CA SER A 88 7.75 -0.40 3.52
C SER A 88 6.77 -1.55 3.84
N ARG A 89 5.58 -1.23 4.36
CA ARG A 89 4.55 -2.24 4.68
C ARG A 89 3.97 -2.89 3.43
N SER A 90 3.74 -2.10 2.38
CA SER A 90 3.27 -2.62 1.09
C SER A 90 4.28 -3.57 0.45
N SER A 91 5.56 -3.23 0.51
CA SER A 91 6.65 -4.09 0.01
C SER A 91 6.77 -5.38 0.82
N PHE A 92 6.64 -5.30 2.15
CA PHE A 92 6.63 -6.48 3.00
C PHE A 92 5.45 -7.40 2.68
N ASN A 93 4.23 -6.86 2.53
CA ASN A 93 3.06 -7.63 2.16
C ASN A 93 3.23 -8.26 0.77
N HIS A 94 3.76 -7.50 -0.18
CA HIS A 94 4.05 -8.02 -1.52
C HIS A 94 4.99 -9.23 -1.44
N PHE A 95 6.11 -9.11 -0.73
CA PHE A 95 7.02 -10.23 -0.50
C PHE A 95 6.34 -11.43 0.15
N ALA A 96 5.60 -11.20 1.25
CA ALA A 96 4.93 -12.27 1.99
C ALA A 96 3.87 -13.01 1.16
N PHE A 97 3.11 -12.28 0.33
CA PHE A 97 2.08 -12.88 -0.53
C PHE A 97 2.64 -13.68 -1.72
N HIS A 98 3.86 -13.36 -2.16
CA HIS A 98 4.48 -14.02 -3.32
C HIS A 98 5.49 -15.11 -2.94
N LEU A 99 5.54 -15.52 -1.67
CA LEU A 99 6.33 -16.67 -1.27
C LEU A 99 5.79 -17.94 -1.94
N SER A 100 6.66 -18.65 -2.66
CA SER A 100 6.32 -19.87 -3.41
C SER A 100 6.89 -21.15 -2.79
N ASN A 101 7.93 -21.04 -1.96
CA ASN A 101 8.53 -22.18 -1.29
C ASN A 101 7.60 -22.72 -0.19
N PRO A 102 7.24 -24.03 -0.16
CA PRO A 102 6.30 -24.60 0.80
C PRO A 102 6.68 -24.40 2.27
N LEU A 103 7.97 -24.48 2.61
CA LEU A 103 8.46 -24.23 3.97
C LEU A 103 8.24 -22.76 4.38
N ASN A 104 8.55 -21.83 3.50
CA ASN A 104 8.35 -20.41 3.77
C ASN A 104 6.87 -20.07 3.91
N ILE A 105 6.01 -20.69 3.10
CA ILE A 105 4.55 -20.55 3.21
C ILE A 105 4.07 -21.06 4.56
N PHE A 106 4.53 -22.22 5.00
CA PHE A 106 4.16 -22.81 6.29
C PHE A 106 4.53 -21.87 7.46
N PHE A 107 5.77 -21.37 7.49
CA PHE A 107 6.20 -20.43 8.53
C PHE A 107 5.44 -19.10 8.47
N ARG A 108 5.21 -18.57 7.26
CA ARG A 108 4.39 -17.37 7.07
C ARG A 108 3.00 -17.55 7.67
N ASP A 109 2.34 -18.67 7.39
CA ASP A 109 0.96 -18.91 7.81
C ASP A 109 0.84 -19.04 9.35
N ILE A 110 1.81 -19.71 9.99
CA ILE A 110 1.90 -19.76 11.45
C ILE A 110 2.11 -18.36 12.02
N PHE A 111 3.05 -17.61 11.45
CA PHE A 111 3.38 -16.26 11.91
C PHE A 111 2.18 -15.30 11.77
N LEU A 112 1.51 -15.31 10.63
CA LEU A 112 0.31 -14.52 10.40
C LEU A 112 -0.84 -14.90 11.36
N LYS A 113 -1.04 -16.20 11.60
CA LYS A 113 -2.02 -16.68 12.58
C LYS A 113 -1.73 -16.20 14.00
N TYR A 114 -0.47 -16.13 14.39
CA TYR A 114 -0.06 -15.58 15.69
C TYR A 114 -0.24 -14.07 15.74
N LEU A 115 0.22 -13.35 14.73
CA LEU A 115 0.13 -11.89 14.66
C LEU A 115 -1.32 -11.39 14.59
N SER A 116 -2.21 -12.09 13.87
CA SER A 116 -3.62 -11.71 13.75
C SER A 116 -4.39 -11.78 15.07
N LYS A 117 -3.87 -12.52 16.07
CA LYS A 117 -4.44 -12.58 17.42
C LYS A 117 -3.90 -11.51 18.36
N ASN A 118 -2.80 -10.86 18.00
CA ASN A 118 -2.16 -9.84 18.82
C ASN A 118 -2.73 -8.46 18.50
N LYS A 119 -3.65 -7.96 19.37
CA LYS A 119 -4.28 -6.65 19.21
C LYS A 119 -3.26 -5.50 19.13
N ASN A 120 -2.25 -5.52 19.99
CA ASN A 120 -1.21 -4.48 20.01
C ASN A 120 -0.42 -4.44 18.69
N PHE A 121 -0.17 -5.61 18.09
CA PHE A 121 0.45 -5.67 16.77
C PHE A 121 -0.45 -5.07 15.70
N LEU A 122 -1.74 -5.44 15.68
CA LEU A 122 -2.70 -4.93 14.70
C LEU A 122 -2.86 -3.41 14.82
N GLU A 123 -2.99 -2.88 16.03
CA GLU A 123 -3.07 -1.44 16.30
C GLU A 123 -1.80 -0.71 15.86
N ASN A 124 -0.63 -1.26 16.14
CA ASN A 124 0.64 -0.66 15.73
C ASN A 124 0.90 -0.79 14.21
N TYR A 125 0.50 -1.90 13.60
CA TYR A 125 0.75 -2.16 12.19
C TYR A 125 -0.26 -1.46 11.28
N LEU A 126 -1.55 -1.50 11.62
CA LEU A 126 -2.63 -0.87 10.87
C LEU A 126 -2.97 0.52 11.42
N GLY A 127 -3.12 0.65 12.74
CA GLY A 127 -3.57 1.87 13.40
C GLY A 127 -2.67 3.08 13.14
N LYS A 128 -1.35 2.91 13.17
CA LYS A 128 -0.39 4.00 12.88
C LYS A 128 -0.48 4.58 11.46
N ILE A 129 -1.24 3.95 10.56
CA ILE A 129 -1.48 4.49 9.23
C ILE A 129 -2.63 5.50 9.26
N TYR A 130 -3.60 5.26 10.14
CA TYR A 130 -4.86 6.03 10.22
C TYR A 130 -4.91 7.00 11.41
N ASN A 131 -4.06 6.80 12.42
CA ASN A 131 -4.00 7.70 13.57
C ASN A 131 -3.03 8.86 13.28
N TYR A 132 -3.55 10.06 13.37
CA TYR A 132 -2.84 11.33 13.31
C TYR A 132 -2.27 11.68 14.68
#